data_d4f3f06fa9e7347c1f3076f797529394
#
_entry.id   d4f3f06fa9e7347c1f3076f797529394
#
_cell.length_a   1.000
_cell.length_b   1.000
_cell.length_c   1.000
_cell.angle_alpha   90.00
_cell.angle_beta   90.00
_cell.angle_gamma   90.00
#
_symmetry.space_group_name_H-M   'P 1'
#
loop_
_entity.id
_entity.type
_entity.pdbx_description
1 polymer ?
#
loop_
_entity_poly.entity_id
_entity_poly.type
_entity_poly.pdbx_seq_one_letter_code
_entity_poly.pdbx_strand_id
1 'polypeptide(L)'
;MSVDKVYFHSRSKDAVPGEGVHEFAKDEKVYEELKKIKDWRKVLSNFHFCPFTYKGYTYNTIEHVYQSQRIGLVCSEKAYLFTLESGDEIGKGDARVARKNRNMIKLSKKMLAKWEEIVDDVQYEAALSKYNACPEASKILRATGDAELWHLVSRSKTHLRFTHLERLRNLLNGDI
;
A
#
# COMPACT_ATOMS: atom_id res chain seq x y z
N MET A 1 20.73 7.93 -17.39
CA MET A 1 21.15 7.96 -15.97
C MET A 1 20.32 6.92 -15.23
N SER A 2 20.94 6.07 -14.39
CA SER A 2 20.20 5.12 -13.58
C SER A 2 19.41 5.87 -12.49
N VAL A 3 18.14 5.50 -12.32
CA VAL A 3 17.26 6.05 -11.29
C VAL A 3 17.35 5.18 -10.04
N ASP A 4 17.34 5.79 -8.87
CA ASP A 4 17.33 5.06 -7.61
C ASP A 4 16.10 4.18 -7.50
N LYS A 5 16.27 2.95 -6.99
CA LYS A 5 15.19 1.98 -6.85
C LYS A 5 15.17 1.38 -5.46
N VAL A 6 14.00 1.40 -4.85
CA VAL A 6 13.75 0.82 -3.53
C VAL A 6 12.66 -0.23 -3.64
N TYR A 7 12.94 -1.41 -3.11
CA TYR A 7 12.02 -2.54 -3.10
C TYR A 7 11.47 -2.80 -1.71
N PHE A 8 10.19 -3.10 -1.62
CA PHE A 8 9.53 -3.37 -0.35
C PHE A 8 8.42 -4.42 -0.48
N HIS A 9 8.11 -5.05 0.63
CA HIS A 9 6.92 -5.89 0.85
C HIS A 9 6.65 -6.03 2.36
N SER A 10 5.54 -6.64 2.73
CA SER A 10 5.09 -6.75 4.14
C SER A 10 6.03 -7.55 5.07
N ARG A 11 7.03 -8.23 4.52
CA ARG A 11 8.04 -9.01 5.28
C ARG A 11 9.47 -8.54 4.99
N SER A 12 9.63 -7.38 4.38
CA SER A 12 10.97 -6.82 4.09
C SER A 12 11.79 -6.69 5.36
N LYS A 13 13.08 -7.00 5.24
CA LYS A 13 14.07 -6.63 6.26
C LYS A 13 14.44 -5.16 6.09
N ASP A 14 14.83 -4.52 7.18
CA ASP A 14 15.41 -3.19 7.14
C ASP A 14 16.84 -3.28 6.58
N ALA A 15 16.97 -3.00 5.31
CA ALA A 15 18.24 -2.81 4.66
C ALA A 15 18.34 -1.36 4.19
N VAL A 16 19.54 -0.84 4.11
CA VAL A 16 19.79 0.49 3.56
C VAL A 16 19.29 0.51 2.10
N PRO A 17 18.62 1.58 1.64
CA PRO A 17 18.27 1.72 0.23
C PRO A 17 19.51 1.54 -0.67
N GLY A 18 19.42 0.64 -1.65
CA GLY A 18 20.52 0.25 -2.53
C GLY A 18 21.20 -1.08 -2.18
N GLU A 19 21.05 -1.60 -0.96
CA GLU A 19 21.61 -2.89 -0.56
C GLU A 19 20.70 -4.10 -0.88
N GLY A 20 19.43 -3.85 -1.19
CA GLY A 20 18.48 -4.91 -1.56
C GLY A 20 18.80 -5.52 -2.93
N VAL A 21 18.47 -6.80 -3.09
CA VAL A 21 18.53 -7.46 -4.40
C VAL A 21 17.63 -6.69 -5.38
N HIS A 22 18.14 -6.28 -6.51
CA HIS A 22 17.49 -5.43 -7.52
C HIS A 22 17.45 -3.93 -7.19
N GLU A 23 17.97 -3.50 -6.05
CA GLU A 23 18.03 -2.09 -5.69
C GLU A 23 19.23 -1.38 -6.31
N PHE A 24 19.09 -0.07 -6.40
CA PHE A 24 20.16 0.83 -6.78
C PHE A 24 19.96 2.17 -6.04
N ALA A 25 21.00 2.68 -5.43
CA ALA A 25 21.07 4.03 -4.87
C ALA A 25 22.36 4.70 -5.36
N LYS A 26 22.21 5.85 -6.00
CA LYS A 26 23.35 6.65 -6.49
C LYS A 26 24.15 7.25 -5.34
N ASP A 27 23.46 7.73 -4.32
CA ASP A 27 24.04 8.26 -3.09
C ASP A 27 23.20 7.81 -1.88
N GLU A 28 23.75 6.90 -1.09
CA GLU A 28 23.10 6.38 0.12
C GLU A 28 22.83 7.43 1.18
N LYS A 29 23.57 8.54 1.20
CA LYS A 29 23.38 9.62 2.16
C LYS A 29 22.02 10.28 2.06
N VAL A 30 21.40 10.25 0.89
CA VAL A 30 20.04 10.75 0.67
C VAL A 30 19.03 10.02 1.55
N TYR A 31 19.30 8.78 1.96
CA TYR A 31 18.41 7.90 2.71
C TYR A 31 18.77 7.75 4.20
N GLU A 32 19.61 8.64 4.75
CA GLU A 32 20.05 8.60 6.16
C GLU A 32 18.88 8.56 7.16
N GLU A 33 17.77 9.24 6.86
CA GLU A 33 16.59 9.23 7.74
C GLU A 33 15.92 7.85 7.78
N LEU A 34 15.88 7.12 6.67
CA LEU A 34 15.30 5.78 6.61
C LEU A 34 16.12 4.78 7.44
N LYS A 35 17.44 4.93 7.48
CA LYS A 35 18.33 4.05 8.28
C LYS A 35 17.97 4.07 9.77
N LYS A 36 17.39 5.16 10.26
CA LYS A 36 17.05 5.34 11.69
C LYS A 36 15.66 4.78 12.04
N ILE A 37 14.85 4.40 11.04
CA ILE A 37 13.45 3.99 11.24
C ILE A 37 13.33 2.49 11.09
N LYS A 38 12.98 1.81 12.18
CA LYS A 38 12.72 0.36 12.16
C LYS A 38 11.49 0.04 11.30
N ASP A 39 11.58 -1.06 10.54
CA ASP A 39 10.48 -1.59 9.72
C ASP A 39 9.95 -0.62 8.62
N TRP A 40 10.73 0.39 8.25
CA TRP A 40 10.31 1.42 7.30
C TRP A 40 9.80 0.86 5.95
N ARG A 41 10.41 -0.23 5.45
CA ARG A 41 9.96 -0.88 4.20
C ARG A 41 8.57 -1.49 4.34
N LYS A 42 8.27 -2.06 5.51
CA LYS A 42 6.94 -2.67 5.78
C LYS A 42 5.84 -1.62 5.82
N VAL A 43 6.17 -0.41 6.28
CA VAL A 43 5.23 0.71 6.33
C VAL A 43 4.74 1.12 4.95
N LEU A 44 5.57 1.01 3.92
CA LEU A 44 5.20 1.29 2.52
C LEU A 44 4.22 0.26 1.94
N SER A 45 4.12 -0.93 2.54
CA SER A 45 3.21 -1.98 2.09
C SER A 45 1.74 -1.65 2.37
N ASN A 46 0.86 -2.12 1.49
CA ASN A 46 -0.59 -2.10 1.71
C ASN A 46 -1.03 -2.91 2.94
N PHE A 47 -0.14 -3.74 3.50
CA PHE A 47 -0.37 -4.56 4.69
C PHE A 47 -0.07 -3.84 6.00
N HIS A 48 0.54 -2.65 5.94
CA HIS A 48 0.87 -1.90 7.15
C HIS A 48 -0.39 -1.53 7.93
N PHE A 49 -0.41 -1.93 9.21
CA PHE A 49 -1.53 -1.68 10.10
C PHE A 49 -1.47 -0.23 10.60
N CYS A 50 -2.37 0.58 10.13
CA CYS A 50 -2.60 1.94 10.58
C CYS A 50 -4.04 2.31 10.22
N PRO A 51 -4.97 2.34 11.18
CA PRO A 51 -6.37 2.66 10.91
C PRO A 51 -6.55 4.04 10.30
N PHE A 52 -7.38 4.14 9.28
CA PHE A 52 -7.71 5.39 8.59
C PHE A 52 -9.13 5.36 8.05
N THR A 53 -9.72 6.53 7.81
CA THR A 53 -11.05 6.66 7.22
C THR A 53 -10.95 6.79 5.70
N TYR A 54 -11.75 6.01 4.99
CA TYR A 54 -11.91 6.05 3.54
C TYR A 54 -13.39 5.94 3.18
N LYS A 55 -13.92 6.91 2.43
CA LYS A 55 -15.34 6.97 2.02
C LYS A 55 -16.35 6.73 3.15
N GLY A 56 -16.07 7.31 4.32
CA GLY A 56 -16.97 7.26 5.47
C GLY A 56 -16.85 6.04 6.37
N TYR A 57 -15.95 5.10 6.07
CA TYR A 57 -15.69 3.92 6.90
C TYR A 57 -14.24 3.85 7.34
N THR A 58 -13.99 3.19 8.47
CA THR A 58 -12.64 2.99 9.02
C THR A 58 -12.10 1.63 8.62
N TYR A 59 -10.86 1.62 8.14
CA TYR A 59 -10.15 0.42 7.70
C TYR A 59 -8.78 0.32 8.39
N ASN A 60 -8.37 -0.88 8.77
CA ASN A 60 -7.08 -1.12 9.42
C ASN A 60 -5.88 -1.03 8.47
N THR A 61 -6.07 -1.33 7.19
CA THR A 61 -4.99 -1.37 6.19
C THR A 61 -5.52 -1.02 4.79
N ILE A 62 -4.63 -0.65 3.87
CA ILE A 62 -5.01 -0.46 2.45
C ILE A 62 -5.53 -1.77 1.85
N GLU A 63 -5.03 -2.93 2.28
CA GLU A 63 -5.53 -4.24 1.83
C GLU A 63 -7.03 -4.43 2.15
N HIS A 64 -7.51 -3.95 3.32
CA HIS A 64 -8.93 -3.98 3.63
C HIS A 64 -9.74 -3.12 2.65
N VAL A 65 -9.29 -1.90 2.34
CA VAL A 65 -9.95 -1.07 1.32
C VAL A 65 -9.96 -1.76 -0.03
N TYR A 66 -8.81 -2.29 -0.46
CA TYR A 66 -8.66 -2.99 -1.74
C TYR A 66 -9.69 -4.11 -1.88
N GLN A 67 -9.80 -5.00 -0.89
CA GLN A 67 -10.73 -6.12 -0.93
C GLN A 67 -12.19 -5.67 -0.80
N SER A 68 -12.47 -4.71 0.08
CA SER A 68 -13.79 -4.11 0.25
C SER A 68 -14.31 -3.50 -1.07
N GLN A 69 -13.51 -2.65 -1.72
CA GLN A 69 -13.92 -1.99 -2.96
C GLN A 69 -14.10 -3.00 -4.11
N ARG A 70 -13.22 -4.00 -4.20
CA ARG A 70 -13.30 -5.06 -5.19
C ARG A 70 -14.57 -5.92 -5.02
N ILE A 71 -14.87 -6.35 -3.80
CA ILE A 71 -16.05 -7.14 -3.46
C ILE A 71 -17.33 -6.30 -3.60
N GLY A 72 -17.26 -5.02 -3.26
CA GLY A 72 -18.36 -4.06 -3.34
C GLY A 72 -18.91 -3.84 -4.75
N LEU A 73 -18.15 -4.17 -5.79
CA LEU A 73 -18.66 -4.19 -7.17
C LEU A 73 -19.83 -5.17 -7.38
N VAL A 74 -19.97 -6.16 -6.49
CA VAL A 74 -20.96 -7.22 -6.58
C VAL A 74 -21.88 -7.27 -5.35
N CYS A 75 -21.34 -7.04 -4.15
CA CYS A 75 -22.08 -7.20 -2.90
C CYS A 75 -21.58 -6.21 -1.84
N SER A 76 -22.38 -5.19 -1.57
CA SER A 76 -22.07 -4.15 -0.58
C SER A 76 -22.06 -4.70 0.85
N GLU A 77 -22.93 -5.63 1.19
CA GLU A 77 -23.01 -6.22 2.52
C GLU A 77 -21.72 -6.98 2.87
N LYS A 78 -21.16 -7.72 1.91
CA LYS A 78 -19.89 -8.42 2.11
C LYS A 78 -18.69 -7.48 2.10
N ALA A 79 -18.73 -6.41 1.30
CA ALA A 79 -17.72 -5.36 1.34
C ALA A 79 -17.66 -4.67 2.70
N TYR A 80 -18.81 -4.44 3.34
CA TYR A 80 -18.92 -3.83 4.66
C TYR A 80 -18.20 -4.61 5.75
N LEU A 81 -18.09 -5.94 5.65
CA LEU A 81 -17.39 -6.80 6.63
C LEU A 81 -15.89 -6.44 6.78
N PHE A 82 -15.31 -5.74 5.82
CA PHE A 82 -13.91 -5.30 5.87
C PHE A 82 -13.70 -3.98 6.65
N THR A 83 -14.77 -3.36 7.12
CA THR A 83 -14.73 -2.10 7.90
C THR A 83 -14.72 -2.39 9.40
N LEU A 84 -14.18 -1.48 10.20
CA LEU A 84 -14.25 -1.58 11.66
C LEU A 84 -15.69 -1.45 12.18
N GLU A 85 -16.51 -0.63 11.52
CA GLU A 85 -17.91 -0.38 11.88
C GLU A 85 -18.77 -1.63 11.77
N SER A 86 -18.39 -2.60 10.94
CA SER A 86 -19.11 -3.87 10.84
C SER A 86 -19.04 -4.71 12.13
N GLY A 87 -17.99 -4.50 12.94
CA GLY A 87 -17.72 -5.35 14.10
C GLY A 87 -17.28 -6.78 13.77
N ASP A 88 -17.13 -7.10 12.48
CA ASP A 88 -16.70 -8.43 12.02
C ASP A 88 -15.21 -8.67 12.26
N GLU A 89 -14.82 -9.94 12.43
CA GLU A 89 -13.42 -10.35 12.61
C GLU A 89 -12.55 -10.02 11.38
N ILE A 90 -13.14 -9.91 10.19
CA ILE A 90 -12.43 -9.48 8.99
C ILE A 90 -12.00 -8.03 9.14
N GLY A 91 -12.92 -7.14 9.46
CA GLY A 91 -12.63 -5.71 9.63
C GLY A 91 -11.67 -5.41 10.79
N LYS A 92 -11.78 -6.16 11.90
CA LYS A 92 -10.89 -6.04 13.06
C LYS A 92 -9.51 -6.65 12.85
N GLY A 93 -9.37 -7.54 11.87
CA GLY A 93 -8.15 -8.29 11.61
C GLY A 93 -7.01 -7.46 11.01
N ASP A 94 -5.91 -8.14 10.76
CA ASP A 94 -4.79 -7.59 9.98
C ASP A 94 -5.01 -7.80 8.46
N ALA A 95 -4.08 -7.29 7.66
CA ALA A 95 -4.16 -7.41 6.20
C ALA A 95 -4.15 -8.86 5.70
N ARG A 96 -3.61 -9.81 6.48
CA ARG A 96 -3.63 -11.24 6.12
C ARG A 96 -5.04 -11.79 6.22
N VAL A 97 -5.80 -11.37 7.23
CA VAL A 97 -7.21 -11.72 7.37
C VAL A 97 -8.03 -11.17 6.21
N ALA A 98 -7.84 -9.88 5.86
CA ALA A 98 -8.49 -9.29 4.70
C ALA A 98 -8.17 -10.07 3.41
N ARG A 99 -6.90 -10.35 3.15
CA ARG A 99 -6.47 -11.08 1.95
C ARG A 99 -6.96 -12.53 1.91
N LYS A 100 -7.05 -13.20 3.05
CA LYS A 100 -7.60 -14.57 3.15
C LYS A 100 -9.05 -14.62 2.66
N ASN A 101 -9.81 -13.57 2.92
CA ASN A 101 -11.22 -13.46 2.57
C ASN A 101 -11.48 -12.87 1.16
N ARG A 102 -10.44 -12.64 0.34
CA ARG A 102 -10.55 -12.05 -1.01
C ARG A 102 -11.47 -12.80 -1.98
N ASN A 103 -11.68 -14.09 -1.76
CA ASN A 103 -12.46 -14.95 -2.63
C ASN A 103 -13.87 -15.25 -2.10
N MET A 104 -14.34 -14.52 -1.07
CA MET A 104 -15.70 -14.70 -0.55
C MET A 104 -16.79 -14.37 -1.59
N ILE A 105 -16.42 -13.66 -2.65
CA ILE A 105 -17.21 -13.44 -3.86
C ILE A 105 -16.34 -13.73 -5.09
N LYS A 106 -16.90 -14.46 -6.05
CA LYS A 106 -16.29 -14.65 -7.36
C LYS A 106 -16.74 -13.55 -8.30
N LEU A 107 -15.82 -12.75 -8.81
CA LEU A 107 -16.11 -11.74 -9.80
C LEU A 107 -16.24 -12.37 -11.19
N SER A 108 -17.26 -11.94 -11.96
CA SER A 108 -17.37 -12.25 -13.39
C SER A 108 -16.25 -11.54 -14.19
N LYS A 109 -16.00 -11.98 -15.41
CA LYS A 109 -15.03 -11.31 -16.30
C LYS A 109 -15.34 -9.82 -16.48
N LYS A 110 -16.62 -9.45 -16.59
CA LYS A 110 -17.08 -8.07 -16.69
C LYS A 110 -16.72 -7.26 -15.45
N MET A 111 -16.91 -7.83 -14.26
CA MET A 111 -16.57 -7.15 -13.00
C MET A 111 -15.06 -7.06 -12.78
N LEU A 112 -14.29 -8.05 -13.24
CA LEU A 112 -12.83 -7.96 -13.23
C LEU A 112 -12.31 -6.83 -14.12
N ALA A 113 -12.85 -6.71 -15.35
CA ALA A 113 -12.48 -5.60 -16.23
C ALA A 113 -12.82 -4.25 -15.60
N LYS A 114 -14.02 -4.11 -14.99
CA LYS A 114 -14.39 -2.89 -14.26
C LYS A 114 -13.46 -2.61 -13.07
N TRP A 115 -13.02 -3.65 -12.38
CA TRP A 115 -12.04 -3.50 -11.29
C TRP A 115 -10.69 -2.97 -11.81
N GLU A 116 -10.20 -3.51 -12.92
CA GLU A 116 -8.96 -3.09 -13.56
C GLU A 116 -8.98 -1.61 -13.98
N GLU A 117 -10.16 -1.09 -14.36
CA GLU A 117 -10.33 0.33 -14.70
C GLU A 117 -10.20 1.27 -13.50
N ILE A 118 -10.55 0.83 -12.28
CA ILE A 118 -10.65 1.69 -11.10
C ILE A 118 -9.59 1.40 -10.03
N VAL A 119 -8.89 0.30 -10.10
CA VAL A 119 -8.00 -0.17 -9.01
C VAL A 119 -6.88 0.80 -8.69
N ASP A 120 -6.32 1.47 -9.67
CA ASP A 120 -5.24 2.43 -9.46
C ASP A 120 -5.74 3.67 -8.71
N ASP A 121 -6.92 4.18 -9.04
CA ASP A 121 -7.57 5.28 -8.32
C ASP A 121 -7.91 4.87 -6.89
N VAL A 122 -8.47 3.68 -6.70
CA VAL A 122 -8.76 3.13 -5.35
C VAL A 122 -7.50 3.05 -4.51
N GLN A 123 -6.40 2.55 -5.06
CA GLN A 123 -5.14 2.45 -4.34
C GLN A 123 -4.55 3.84 -4.00
N TYR A 124 -4.60 4.78 -4.94
CA TYR A 124 -4.13 6.14 -4.71
C TYR A 124 -4.95 6.85 -3.62
N GLU A 125 -6.28 6.82 -3.70
CA GLU A 125 -7.17 7.45 -2.72
C GLU A 125 -7.02 6.82 -1.32
N ALA A 126 -6.92 5.48 -1.23
CA ALA A 126 -6.70 4.79 0.02
C ALA A 126 -5.31 5.11 0.61
N ALA A 127 -4.27 5.19 -0.22
CA ALA A 127 -2.95 5.62 0.20
C ALA A 127 -2.99 7.07 0.71
N LEU A 128 -3.61 8.00 -0.03
CA LEU A 128 -3.76 9.39 0.39
C LEU A 128 -4.41 9.48 1.79
N SER A 129 -5.50 8.72 2.02
CA SER A 129 -6.19 8.68 3.30
C SER A 129 -5.30 8.11 4.42
N LYS A 130 -4.62 6.98 4.17
CA LYS A 130 -3.69 6.37 5.13
C LYS A 130 -2.55 7.32 5.49
N TYR A 131 -1.87 7.87 4.50
CA TYR A 131 -0.69 8.68 4.74
C TYR A 131 -1.03 10.02 5.41
N ASN A 132 -2.23 10.56 5.19
CA ASN A 132 -2.73 11.71 5.95
C ASN A 132 -3.04 11.34 7.42
N ALA A 133 -3.54 10.14 7.68
CA ALA A 133 -3.85 9.67 9.04
C ALA A 133 -2.63 9.17 9.83
N CYS A 134 -1.53 8.83 9.15
CA CYS A 134 -0.34 8.21 9.73
C CYS A 134 0.91 9.09 9.49
N PRO A 135 1.23 10.05 10.38
CA PRO A 135 2.38 10.95 10.21
C PRO A 135 3.72 10.22 10.03
N GLU A 136 3.92 9.10 10.74
CA GLU A 136 5.13 8.28 10.59
C GLU A 136 5.25 7.70 9.18
N ALA A 137 4.15 7.18 8.63
CA ALA A 137 4.12 6.67 7.25
C ALA A 137 4.43 7.78 6.25
N SER A 138 3.88 8.98 6.42
CA SER A 138 4.19 10.16 5.59
C SER A 138 5.65 10.54 5.67
N LYS A 139 6.23 10.55 6.86
CA LYS A 139 7.67 10.81 7.06
C LYS A 139 8.52 9.80 6.29
N ILE A 140 8.19 8.51 6.40
CA ILE A 140 8.89 7.43 5.68
C ILE A 140 8.77 7.61 4.17
N LEU A 141 7.55 7.85 3.66
CA LEU A 141 7.34 8.03 2.23
C LEU A 141 8.15 9.21 1.66
N ARG A 142 8.17 10.34 2.36
CA ARG A 142 9.01 11.50 1.98
C ARG A 142 10.49 11.16 1.99
N ALA A 143 10.96 10.41 2.98
CA ALA A 143 12.35 10.02 3.12
C ALA A 143 12.85 9.04 2.03
N THR A 144 11.96 8.50 1.19
CA THR A 144 12.34 7.73 -0.01
C THR A 144 12.89 8.62 -1.14
N GLY A 145 12.93 9.95 -0.97
CA GLY A 145 13.48 10.89 -1.96
C GLY A 145 12.84 10.72 -3.33
N ASP A 146 13.66 10.66 -4.38
CA ASP A 146 13.19 10.49 -5.76
C ASP A 146 13.23 9.04 -6.26
N ALA A 147 13.47 8.07 -5.38
CA ALA A 147 13.57 6.68 -5.77
C ALA A 147 12.26 6.14 -6.37
N GLU A 148 12.38 5.30 -7.38
CA GLU A 148 11.27 4.45 -7.82
C GLU A 148 10.90 3.46 -6.72
N LEU A 149 9.61 3.32 -6.45
CA LEU A 149 9.08 2.45 -5.41
C LEU A 149 8.51 1.17 -6.00
N TRP A 150 9.18 0.04 -5.72
CA TRP A 150 8.84 -1.25 -6.30
C TRP A 150 8.35 -2.24 -5.23
N HIS A 151 7.21 -2.83 -5.47
CA HIS A 151 6.65 -3.87 -4.62
C HIS A 151 6.99 -5.26 -5.16
N LEU A 152 7.61 -6.09 -4.31
CA LEU A 152 7.82 -7.51 -4.60
C LEU A 152 6.56 -8.29 -4.28
N VAL A 153 5.94 -8.90 -5.29
CA VAL A 153 4.81 -9.80 -5.07
C VAL A 153 5.34 -11.13 -4.54
N SER A 154 4.94 -11.49 -3.31
CA SER A 154 5.37 -12.72 -2.65
C SER A 154 5.10 -13.94 -3.52
N ARG A 155 6.10 -14.82 -3.67
CA ARG A 155 6.07 -16.03 -4.50
C ARG A 155 5.89 -15.79 -6.01
N SER A 156 6.03 -14.57 -6.47
CA SER A 156 6.02 -14.21 -7.88
C SER A 156 7.36 -13.60 -8.26
N LYS A 157 7.77 -13.77 -9.52
CA LYS A 157 8.88 -12.99 -10.11
C LYS A 157 8.42 -11.61 -10.56
N THR A 158 7.15 -11.25 -10.30
CA THR A 158 6.56 -9.99 -10.74
C THR A 158 6.93 -8.88 -9.78
N HIS A 159 7.51 -7.84 -10.32
CA HIS A 159 7.77 -6.58 -9.61
C HIS A 159 6.76 -5.55 -10.08
N LEU A 160 6.08 -4.90 -9.15
CA LEU A 160 5.10 -3.86 -9.45
C LEU A 160 5.61 -2.50 -8.97
N ARG A 161 5.76 -1.55 -9.87
CA ARG A 161 6.08 -0.18 -9.52
C ARG A 161 4.85 0.49 -8.92
N PHE A 162 5.00 1.05 -7.73
CA PHE A 162 3.93 1.76 -7.02
C PHE A 162 3.95 3.25 -7.37
N THR A 163 3.64 3.56 -8.62
CA THR A 163 3.58 4.94 -9.13
C THR A 163 2.61 5.82 -8.36
N HIS A 164 1.54 5.23 -7.80
CA HIS A 164 0.60 5.94 -6.93
C HIS A 164 1.25 6.44 -5.64
N LEU A 165 2.20 5.71 -5.04
CA LEU A 165 2.96 6.19 -3.88
C LEU A 165 3.98 7.28 -4.27
N GLU A 166 4.62 7.16 -5.44
CA GLU A 166 5.53 8.18 -5.94
C GLU A 166 4.77 9.50 -6.20
N ARG A 167 3.60 9.42 -6.84
CA ARG A 167 2.70 10.56 -7.04
C ARG A 167 2.28 11.19 -5.71
N LEU A 168 1.90 10.36 -4.72
CA LEU A 168 1.54 10.83 -3.40
C LEU A 168 2.71 11.51 -2.69
N ARG A 169 3.92 10.95 -2.79
CA ARG A 169 5.14 11.54 -2.23
C ARG A 169 5.38 12.94 -2.78
N ASN A 170 5.26 13.12 -4.09
CA ASN A 170 5.42 14.42 -4.73
C ASN A 170 4.38 15.42 -4.21
N LEU A 171 3.13 15.01 -4.08
CA LEU A 171 2.09 15.84 -3.46
C LEU A 171 2.44 16.25 -2.02
N LEU A 172 2.92 15.29 -1.21
CA LEU A 172 3.32 15.56 0.18
C LEU A 172 4.55 16.47 0.31
N ASN A 173 5.41 16.48 -0.69
CA ASN A 173 6.59 17.35 -0.75
C ASN A 173 6.27 18.76 -1.30
N GLY A 174 5.07 18.96 -1.85
CA GLY A 174 4.69 20.22 -2.50
C GLY A 174 5.21 20.36 -3.93
N ASP A 175 5.66 19.28 -4.53
CA ASP A 175 6.12 19.21 -5.93
C ASP A 175 4.88 18.97 -6.82
N ILE A 176 4.13 20.05 -7.13
CA ILE A 176 2.97 20.02 -8.03
C ILE A 176 3.36 20.62 -9.36
#